data_8e7f28adbe50a1ac17233b9577576dd0
#
_entry.id   8e7f28adbe50a1ac17233b9577576dd0
#
_cell.length_a   1.000
_cell.length_b   1.000
_cell.length_c   1.000
_cell.angle_alpha   90.00
_cell.angle_beta   90.00
_cell.angle_gamma   90.00
#
_symmetry.space_group_name_H-M   'P 1'
#
loop_
_entity.id
_entity.type
_entity.pdbx_description
1 polymer ?
#
loop_
_entity_poly.entity_id
_entity_poly.type
_entity_poly.pdbx_seq_one_letter_code
_entity_poly.pdbx_strand_id
1 'polypeptide(L)'
;AQEYVDSGEVCGIRMSTRPDYISAEITDILHRYTVSQVELGIQSFDDSVLYACKRGHRAEESYKAMRLLRSEGFSVVGQMMIGLPASCTESEKRTAEIICNEGAAGTRIYPCVVFRKTELEQMTRRGEYIPLNTESAVKRSAAVFEVFLDRNVPVLKTGLHEGESLHDENTYFAGPNHPALGELVKGRVMLDRILSALPEGGCTGHSIVIHCASGAASLCAGHKKVNKALIMEKTGAKSVKIVENPSLTGYNISIDCQ
;
A
#
# COMPACT_ATOMS: atom_id res chain seq x y z
N ALA A 1 4.67 21.90 -18.03
CA ALA A 1 3.51 21.49 -17.21
C ALA A 1 2.61 22.70 -16.93
N GLN A 2 3.18 23.85 -16.51
CA GLN A 2 2.38 25.03 -16.16
C GLN A 2 1.55 25.55 -17.34
N GLU A 3 2.08 25.55 -18.56
CA GLU A 3 1.37 25.92 -19.78
C GLU A 3 0.03 25.19 -19.97
N TYR A 4 -0.03 23.90 -19.62
CA TYR A 4 -1.27 23.11 -19.69
C TYR A 4 -2.26 23.45 -18.56
N VAL A 5 -1.76 23.96 -17.43
CA VAL A 5 -2.62 24.49 -16.37
C VAL A 5 -3.19 25.84 -16.83
N ASP A 6 -2.36 26.70 -17.39
CA ASP A 6 -2.75 28.04 -17.85
C ASP A 6 -3.74 27.96 -19.02
N SER A 7 -3.63 26.93 -19.87
CA SER A 7 -4.60 26.68 -20.96
C SER A 7 -5.91 26.03 -20.48
N GLY A 8 -5.98 25.60 -19.20
CA GLY A 8 -7.15 24.92 -18.62
C GLY A 8 -7.28 23.43 -18.99
N GLU A 9 -6.27 22.83 -19.63
CA GLU A 9 -6.27 21.43 -20.02
C GLU A 9 -6.09 20.49 -18.82
N VAL A 10 -5.41 20.96 -17.76
CA VAL A 10 -5.24 20.25 -16.48
C VAL A 10 -5.46 21.21 -15.31
N CYS A 11 -5.88 20.66 -14.16
CA CYS A 11 -6.22 21.48 -12.98
C CYS A 11 -5.03 21.79 -12.05
N GLY A 12 -3.87 21.16 -12.27
CA GLY A 12 -2.70 21.36 -11.42
C GLY A 12 -1.58 20.36 -11.71
N ILE A 13 -0.48 20.56 -11.01
CA ILE A 13 0.75 19.77 -11.15
C ILE A 13 0.89 18.85 -9.94
N ARG A 14 1.19 17.58 -10.20
CA ARG A 14 1.65 16.63 -9.18
C ARG A 14 3.11 16.29 -9.46
N MET A 15 3.89 16.21 -8.40
CA MET A 15 5.29 15.84 -8.51
C MET A 15 5.68 14.85 -7.43
N SER A 16 6.76 14.11 -7.68
CA SER A 16 7.36 13.19 -6.71
C SER A 16 8.80 13.59 -6.46
N THR A 17 9.24 13.53 -5.20
CA THR A 17 10.62 13.85 -4.83
C THR A 17 11.05 13.06 -3.59
N ARG A 18 12.33 13.19 -3.24
CA ARG A 18 12.89 12.66 -2.00
C ARG A 18 12.68 13.67 -0.86
N PRO A 19 12.52 13.18 0.40
CA PRO A 19 12.35 14.08 1.55
C PRO A 19 13.52 15.06 1.75
N ASP A 20 14.75 14.61 1.57
CA ASP A 20 15.99 15.38 1.77
C ASP A 20 16.22 16.50 0.73
N TYR A 21 15.35 16.59 -0.30
CA TYR A 21 15.36 17.69 -1.27
C TYR A 21 14.32 18.78 -0.96
N ILE A 22 13.55 18.62 0.10
CA ILE A 22 12.57 19.63 0.50
C ILE A 22 13.22 20.64 1.45
N SER A 23 13.21 21.91 1.04
CA SER A 23 13.67 23.07 1.82
C SER A 23 12.73 24.26 1.57
N ALA A 24 12.91 25.33 2.32
CA ALA A 24 12.16 26.57 2.13
C ALA A 24 12.34 27.13 0.71
N GLU A 25 13.56 27.10 0.18
CA GLU A 25 13.82 27.55 -1.19
C GLU A 25 13.06 26.72 -2.23
N ILE A 26 12.92 25.41 -1.99
CA ILE A 26 12.15 24.54 -2.89
C ILE A 26 10.65 24.84 -2.77
N THR A 27 10.11 25.03 -1.58
CA THR A 27 8.69 25.40 -1.41
C THR A 27 8.38 26.75 -2.06
N ASP A 28 9.29 27.72 -1.98
CA ASP A 28 9.19 29.02 -2.69
C ASP A 28 9.14 28.83 -4.22
N ILE A 29 9.91 27.88 -4.75
CA ILE A 29 9.85 27.54 -6.18
C ILE A 29 8.50 26.89 -6.51
N LEU A 30 8.05 25.93 -5.71
CA LEU A 30 6.78 25.24 -5.93
C LEU A 30 5.58 26.19 -5.94
N HIS A 31 5.59 27.24 -5.09
CA HIS A 31 4.55 28.28 -5.05
C HIS A 31 4.49 29.15 -6.31
N ARG A 32 5.54 29.18 -7.12
CA ARG A 32 5.53 29.90 -8.43
C ARG A 32 4.74 29.15 -9.51
N TYR A 33 4.37 27.90 -9.22
CA TYR A 33 3.64 27.01 -10.13
C TYR A 33 2.38 26.46 -9.43
N THR A 34 1.44 25.99 -10.21
CA THR A 34 0.20 25.40 -9.69
C THR A 34 0.44 23.95 -9.22
N VAL A 35 1.38 23.80 -8.29
CA VAL A 35 1.65 22.49 -7.66
C VAL A 35 0.60 22.25 -6.59
N SER A 36 -0.23 21.23 -6.78
CA SER A 36 -1.31 20.88 -5.85
C SER A 36 -0.94 19.72 -4.93
N GLN A 37 -0.04 18.84 -5.36
CA GLN A 37 0.30 17.65 -4.60
C GLN A 37 1.78 17.28 -4.77
N VAL A 38 2.43 16.97 -3.65
CA VAL A 38 3.81 16.47 -3.60
C VAL A 38 3.82 15.06 -3.02
N GLU A 39 4.32 14.11 -3.81
CA GLU A 39 4.57 12.75 -3.37
C GLU A 39 5.99 12.63 -2.83
N LEU A 40 6.13 12.22 -1.56
CA LEU A 40 7.41 12.02 -0.91
C LEU A 40 7.80 10.55 -0.90
N GLY A 41 8.94 10.23 -1.49
CA GLY A 41 9.55 8.91 -1.46
C GLY A 41 10.16 8.59 -0.09
N ILE A 42 9.33 8.45 0.93
CA ILE A 42 9.71 8.18 2.32
C ILE A 42 10.37 6.80 2.43
N GLN A 43 9.76 5.80 1.83
CA GLN A 43 10.09 4.37 1.84
C GLN A 43 9.91 3.73 3.22
N SER A 44 10.54 4.25 4.27
CA SER A 44 10.45 3.81 5.67
C SER A 44 10.69 4.99 6.62
N PHE A 45 10.15 4.89 7.84
CA PHE A 45 10.52 5.76 8.98
C PHE A 45 11.46 5.05 9.97
N ASP A 46 12.00 3.90 9.59
CA ASP A 46 13.00 3.18 10.39
C ASP A 46 14.40 3.46 9.82
N ASP A 47 15.24 4.12 10.62
CA ASP A 47 16.60 4.49 10.22
C ASP A 47 17.48 3.28 9.91
N SER A 48 17.24 2.12 10.55
CA SER A 48 17.98 0.89 10.26
C SER A 48 17.64 0.36 8.85
N VAL A 49 16.39 0.47 8.44
CA VAL A 49 15.92 0.13 7.09
C VAL A 49 16.48 1.10 6.06
N LEU A 50 16.40 2.41 6.32
CA LEU A 50 16.94 3.43 5.41
C LEU A 50 18.46 3.29 5.23
N TYR A 51 19.18 2.97 6.30
CA TYR A 51 20.61 2.71 6.25
C TYR A 51 20.94 1.45 5.44
N ALA A 52 20.22 0.34 5.70
CA ALA A 52 20.41 -0.93 4.99
C ALA A 52 20.12 -0.78 3.48
N CYS A 53 19.20 0.10 3.11
CA CYS A 53 18.86 0.44 1.72
C CYS A 53 19.81 1.49 1.10
N LYS A 54 20.78 2.01 1.86
CA LYS A 54 21.65 3.12 1.43
C LYS A 54 20.87 4.31 0.89
N ARG A 55 19.74 4.63 1.55
CA ARG A 55 18.80 5.65 1.05
C ARG A 55 19.40 7.04 1.02
N GLY A 56 20.42 7.34 1.87
CA GLY A 56 21.14 8.60 1.91
C GLY A 56 20.46 9.69 2.72
N HIS A 57 19.33 9.40 3.35
CA HIS A 57 18.65 10.26 4.32
C HIS A 57 18.12 9.42 5.49
N ARG A 58 17.75 10.08 6.57
CA ARG A 58 17.14 9.49 7.75
C ARG A 58 15.65 9.81 7.84
N ALA A 59 14.97 9.19 8.80
CA ALA A 59 13.56 9.46 9.10
C ALA A 59 13.29 10.94 9.41
N GLU A 60 14.23 11.60 10.08
CA GLU A 60 14.15 13.02 10.46
C GLU A 60 13.91 13.94 9.25
N GLU A 61 14.57 13.69 8.11
CA GLU A 61 14.36 14.44 6.86
C GLU A 61 12.92 14.24 6.33
N SER A 62 12.38 13.04 6.49
CA SER A 62 10.99 12.75 6.10
C SER A 62 9.99 13.50 6.99
N TYR A 63 10.20 13.55 8.30
CA TYR A 63 9.38 14.35 9.21
C TYR A 63 9.42 15.85 8.85
N LYS A 64 10.61 16.40 8.65
CA LYS A 64 10.79 17.83 8.27
C LYS A 64 10.09 18.16 6.97
N ALA A 65 10.28 17.31 5.95
CA ALA A 65 9.68 17.51 4.63
C ALA A 65 8.15 17.47 4.68
N MET A 66 7.55 16.49 5.37
CA MET A 66 6.10 16.40 5.51
C MET A 66 5.52 17.62 6.21
N ARG A 67 6.12 18.03 7.32
CA ARG A 67 5.67 19.19 8.11
C ARG A 67 5.80 20.49 7.34
N LEU A 68 6.96 20.72 6.67
CA LEU A 68 7.18 21.91 5.86
C LEU A 68 6.18 22.00 4.71
N LEU A 69 6.05 20.96 3.90
CA LEU A 69 5.11 20.98 2.78
C LEU A 69 3.66 21.22 3.23
N ARG A 70 3.24 20.64 4.36
CA ARG A 70 1.90 20.84 4.91
C ARG A 70 1.70 22.25 5.47
N SER A 71 2.70 22.81 6.17
CA SER A 71 2.62 24.21 6.66
C SER A 71 2.53 25.21 5.52
N GLU A 72 3.14 24.89 4.37
CA GLU A 72 3.06 25.65 3.13
C GLU A 72 1.79 25.37 2.29
N GLY A 73 0.86 24.53 2.79
CA GLY A 73 -0.43 24.28 2.17
C GLY A 73 -0.43 23.22 1.05
N PHE A 74 0.67 22.51 0.82
CA PHE A 74 0.71 21.43 -0.16
C PHE A 74 0.03 20.16 0.34
N SER A 75 -0.70 19.48 -0.55
CA SER A 75 -1.19 18.12 -0.30
C SER A 75 -0.02 17.13 -0.38
N VAL A 76 0.22 16.38 0.71
CA VAL A 76 1.35 15.44 0.78
C VAL A 76 0.88 14.00 0.63
N VAL A 77 1.49 13.26 -0.29
CA VAL A 77 1.32 11.80 -0.43
C VAL A 77 2.57 11.10 0.08
N GLY A 78 2.43 10.22 1.07
CA GLY A 78 3.53 9.43 1.59
C GLY A 78 3.70 8.13 0.81
N GLN A 79 4.78 8.00 0.04
CA GLN A 79 5.11 6.72 -0.60
C GLN A 79 5.98 5.89 0.32
N MET A 80 5.56 4.66 0.59
CA MET A 80 6.31 3.68 1.39
C MET A 80 6.55 2.37 0.65
N MET A 81 7.49 1.57 1.16
CA MET A 81 7.82 0.28 0.56
C MET A 81 7.70 -0.86 1.56
N ILE A 82 7.33 -2.02 1.02
CA ILE A 82 7.22 -3.30 1.73
C ILE A 82 8.38 -4.20 1.32
N GLY A 83 8.99 -4.87 2.30
CA GLY A 83 10.02 -5.88 2.05
C GLY A 83 11.39 -5.29 1.74
N LEU A 84 11.69 -4.09 2.20
CA LEU A 84 13.03 -3.53 2.14
C LEU A 84 14.02 -4.33 3.00
N PRO A 85 15.34 -4.32 2.69
CA PRO A 85 16.37 -4.85 3.58
C PRO A 85 16.17 -4.35 5.03
N ALA A 86 16.33 -5.24 6.00
CA ALA A 86 16.12 -5.02 7.42
C ALA A 86 14.68 -4.65 7.85
N SER A 87 13.70 -4.58 6.93
CA SER A 87 12.30 -4.30 7.30
C SER A 87 11.56 -5.55 7.79
N CYS A 88 10.62 -5.33 8.70
CA CYS A 88 9.65 -6.33 9.15
C CYS A 88 8.24 -5.73 9.11
N THR A 89 7.22 -6.56 9.34
CA THR A 89 5.81 -6.11 9.34
C THR A 89 5.58 -4.98 10.35
N GLU A 90 6.21 -5.04 11.51
CA GLU A 90 6.07 -4.07 12.59
C GLU A 90 6.68 -2.72 12.20
N SER A 91 7.87 -2.69 11.58
CA SER A 91 8.51 -1.45 11.11
C SER A 91 7.72 -0.81 9.96
N GLU A 92 7.10 -1.64 9.10
CA GLU A 92 6.24 -1.17 8.01
C GLU A 92 4.92 -0.59 8.52
N LYS A 93 4.27 -1.26 9.48
CA LYS A 93 3.06 -0.73 10.14
C LYS A 93 3.35 0.58 10.87
N ARG A 94 4.46 0.66 11.61
CA ARG A 94 4.91 1.89 12.25
C ARG A 94 5.13 3.00 11.22
N THR A 95 5.72 2.70 10.08
CA THR A 95 5.88 3.66 8.97
C THR A 95 4.53 4.18 8.49
N ALA A 96 3.53 3.31 8.32
CA ALA A 96 2.18 3.70 7.92
C ALA A 96 1.50 4.58 8.98
N GLU A 97 1.62 4.22 10.26
CA GLU A 97 1.10 5.00 11.38
C GLU A 97 1.69 6.42 11.41
N ILE A 98 3.01 6.55 11.20
CA ILE A 98 3.67 7.85 11.15
C ILE A 98 3.18 8.66 9.95
N ILE A 99 3.08 8.07 8.75
CA ILE A 99 2.53 8.75 7.56
C ILE A 99 1.14 9.32 7.86
N CYS A 100 0.28 8.54 8.52
CA CYS A 100 -1.05 8.99 8.93
C CYS A 100 -0.98 10.13 9.95
N ASN A 101 -0.16 9.98 11.00
CA ASN A 101 -0.04 10.95 12.09
C ASN A 101 0.56 12.29 11.61
N GLU A 102 1.49 12.24 10.66
CA GLU A 102 2.03 13.44 10.01
C GLU A 102 1.05 14.04 8.98
N GLY A 103 -0.17 13.49 8.86
CA GLY A 103 -1.30 14.07 8.12
C GLY A 103 -1.15 13.99 6.61
N ALA A 104 -0.66 12.89 6.09
CA ALA A 104 -0.67 12.64 4.66
C ALA A 104 -2.12 12.63 4.11
N ALA A 105 -2.32 13.26 2.95
CA ALA A 105 -3.59 13.25 2.23
C ALA A 105 -3.82 11.94 1.46
N GLY A 106 -2.82 11.08 1.38
CA GLY A 106 -2.89 9.78 0.75
C GLY A 106 -1.56 9.06 0.83
N THR A 107 -1.56 7.80 0.43
CA THR A 107 -0.35 6.95 0.41
C THR A 107 -0.25 6.10 -0.84
N ARG A 108 0.96 5.62 -1.11
CA ARG A 108 1.25 4.53 -2.05
C ARG A 108 2.10 3.48 -1.37
N ILE A 109 1.77 2.21 -1.61
CA ILE A 109 2.44 1.05 -1.03
C ILE A 109 3.09 0.27 -2.16
N TYR A 110 4.41 0.25 -2.22
CA TYR A 110 5.17 -0.46 -3.24
C TYR A 110 5.95 -1.63 -2.64
N PRO A 111 5.84 -2.84 -3.20
CA PRO A 111 6.71 -3.94 -2.82
C PRO A 111 8.12 -3.73 -3.36
N CYS A 112 9.11 -4.19 -2.60
CA CYS A 112 10.49 -4.21 -3.05
C CYS A 112 10.69 -5.37 -4.03
N VAL A 113 11.18 -5.06 -5.24
CA VAL A 113 11.66 -6.02 -6.22
C VAL A 113 13.14 -5.85 -6.46
N VAL A 114 13.80 -6.91 -6.82
CA VAL A 114 15.23 -6.92 -7.11
C VAL A 114 15.43 -6.87 -8.62
N PHE A 115 16.12 -5.85 -9.06
CA PHE A 115 16.55 -5.73 -10.46
C PHE A 115 17.99 -6.21 -10.62
N ARG A 116 18.29 -6.74 -11.80
CA ARG A 116 19.66 -7.15 -12.17
C ARG A 116 20.59 -5.94 -12.22
N LYS A 117 21.88 -6.20 -12.02
CA LYS A 117 22.95 -5.18 -12.01
C LYS A 117 22.81 -4.14 -10.89
N THR A 118 22.05 -4.45 -9.84
CA THR A 118 21.94 -3.64 -8.63
C THR A 118 22.70 -4.25 -7.46
N GLU A 119 22.98 -3.43 -6.46
CA GLU A 119 23.58 -3.93 -5.23
C GLU A 119 22.63 -4.90 -4.51
N LEU A 120 21.31 -4.66 -4.60
CA LEU A 120 20.30 -5.53 -3.98
C LEU A 120 20.33 -6.94 -4.60
N GLU A 121 20.61 -7.07 -5.91
CA GLU A 121 20.86 -8.38 -6.52
C GLU A 121 22.07 -9.05 -5.90
N GLN A 122 23.17 -8.32 -5.70
CA GLN A 122 24.38 -8.88 -5.09
C GLN A 122 24.12 -9.32 -3.65
N MET A 123 23.43 -8.52 -2.85
CA MET A 123 22.99 -8.89 -1.50
C MET A 123 22.14 -10.17 -1.52
N THR A 124 21.21 -10.28 -2.46
CA THR A 124 20.36 -11.47 -2.63
C THR A 124 21.20 -12.70 -2.97
N ARG A 125 22.17 -12.58 -3.88
CA ARG A 125 23.06 -13.68 -4.25
C ARG A 125 23.98 -14.15 -3.12
N ARG A 126 24.37 -13.23 -2.22
CA ARG A 126 25.17 -13.55 -1.02
C ARG A 126 24.31 -14.06 0.16
N GLY A 127 22.97 -14.08 0.02
CA GLY A 127 22.07 -14.47 1.10
C GLY A 127 21.88 -13.41 2.20
N GLU A 128 22.37 -12.18 1.97
CA GLU A 128 22.25 -11.05 2.90
C GLU A 128 20.85 -10.41 2.85
N TYR A 129 20.13 -10.61 1.77
CA TYR A 129 18.75 -10.17 1.57
C TYR A 129 17.92 -11.30 0.93
N ILE A 130 16.73 -11.53 1.47
CA ILE A 130 15.77 -12.50 0.93
C ILE A 130 14.55 -11.72 0.43
N PRO A 131 14.35 -11.64 -0.90
CA PRO A 131 13.18 -10.97 -1.48
C PRO A 131 11.89 -11.66 -1.03
N LEU A 132 10.85 -10.88 -0.76
CA LEU A 132 9.53 -11.45 -0.47
C LEU A 132 9.01 -12.21 -1.69
N ASN A 133 8.35 -13.34 -1.46
CA ASN A 133 7.48 -13.92 -2.47
C ASN A 133 6.14 -13.16 -2.53
N THR A 134 5.32 -13.44 -3.54
CA THR A 134 4.04 -12.73 -3.74
C THR A 134 3.10 -12.87 -2.54
N GLU A 135 3.01 -14.06 -1.93
CA GLU A 135 2.14 -14.31 -0.79
C GLU A 135 2.53 -13.46 0.43
N SER A 136 3.81 -13.47 0.78
CA SER A 136 4.35 -12.68 1.89
C SER A 136 4.19 -11.17 1.64
N ALA A 137 4.41 -10.72 0.41
CA ALA A 137 4.21 -9.33 0.04
C ALA A 137 2.73 -8.92 0.15
N VAL A 138 1.80 -9.76 -0.30
CA VAL A 138 0.36 -9.54 -0.15
C VAL A 138 -0.02 -9.44 1.33
N LYS A 139 0.46 -10.38 2.17
CA LYS A 139 0.17 -10.38 3.61
C LYS A 139 0.68 -9.12 4.30
N ARG A 140 1.94 -8.73 4.06
CA ARG A 140 2.54 -7.53 4.66
C ARG A 140 1.90 -6.26 4.15
N SER A 141 1.63 -6.17 2.84
CA SER A 141 0.92 -5.01 2.26
C SER A 141 -0.50 -4.87 2.80
N ALA A 142 -1.22 -5.97 3.01
CA ALA A 142 -2.57 -5.94 3.59
C ALA A 142 -2.55 -5.43 5.03
N ALA A 143 -1.59 -5.88 5.86
CA ALA A 143 -1.43 -5.40 7.22
C ALA A 143 -1.15 -3.89 7.31
N VAL A 144 -0.38 -3.36 6.37
CA VAL A 144 -0.11 -1.92 6.25
C VAL A 144 -1.31 -1.16 5.68
N PHE A 145 -2.00 -1.73 4.69
CA PHE A 145 -3.20 -1.15 4.10
C PHE A 145 -4.30 -0.93 5.15
N GLU A 146 -4.45 -1.88 6.08
CA GLU A 146 -5.41 -1.79 7.19
C GLU A 146 -5.14 -0.58 8.09
N VAL A 147 -3.87 -0.27 8.38
CA VAL A 147 -3.50 0.93 9.17
C VAL A 147 -4.02 2.21 8.50
N PHE A 148 -3.91 2.31 7.18
CA PHE A 148 -4.40 3.47 6.43
C PHE A 148 -5.93 3.53 6.41
N LEU A 149 -6.61 2.38 6.28
CA LEU A 149 -8.07 2.32 6.34
C LEU A 149 -8.60 2.79 7.70
N ASP A 150 -8.02 2.32 8.80
CA ASP A 150 -8.43 2.68 10.16
C ASP A 150 -8.22 4.17 10.47
N ARG A 151 -7.31 4.81 9.77
CA ARG A 151 -7.00 6.24 9.90
C ARG A 151 -7.66 7.10 8.81
N ASN A 152 -8.51 6.50 7.94
CA ASN A 152 -9.17 7.17 6.81
C ASN A 152 -8.20 7.88 5.85
N VAL A 153 -6.99 7.35 5.67
CA VAL A 153 -6.02 7.82 4.69
C VAL A 153 -6.15 6.99 3.41
N PRO A 154 -6.48 7.60 2.26
CA PRO A 154 -6.68 6.85 1.03
C PRO A 154 -5.39 6.22 0.51
N VAL A 155 -5.44 4.93 0.20
CA VAL A 155 -4.36 4.21 -0.50
C VAL A 155 -4.56 4.37 -1.99
N LEU A 156 -3.80 5.26 -2.61
CA LEU A 156 -3.92 5.64 -4.02
C LEU A 156 -3.43 4.54 -4.96
N LYS A 157 -2.44 3.78 -4.53
CA LYS A 157 -1.86 2.67 -5.31
C LYS A 157 -1.23 1.64 -4.39
N THR A 158 -1.45 0.38 -4.71
CA THR A 158 -0.72 -0.76 -4.13
C THR A 158 -0.17 -1.62 -5.27
N GLY A 159 1.10 -2.01 -5.16
CA GLY A 159 1.81 -2.73 -6.23
C GLY A 159 2.46 -1.80 -7.24
N LEU A 160 3.39 -2.35 -8.01
CA LEU A 160 4.15 -1.62 -9.01
C LEU A 160 3.29 -1.25 -10.22
N HIS A 161 3.74 -0.26 -10.97
CA HIS A 161 3.21 -0.05 -12.33
C HIS A 161 3.75 -1.16 -13.23
N GLU A 162 2.87 -1.72 -14.03
CA GLU A 162 3.31 -2.61 -15.09
C GLU A 162 4.23 -1.85 -16.06
N GLY A 163 5.35 -2.46 -16.37
CA GLY A 163 6.33 -1.94 -17.30
C GLY A 163 7.16 -3.07 -17.87
N GLU A 164 7.71 -2.88 -19.06
CA GLU A 164 8.53 -3.87 -19.76
C GLU A 164 9.66 -4.42 -18.89
N SER A 165 10.27 -3.57 -18.05
CA SER A 165 11.36 -3.96 -17.16
C SER A 165 11.00 -5.00 -16.10
N LEU A 166 9.73 -5.11 -15.71
CA LEU A 166 9.25 -6.12 -14.75
C LEU A 166 9.03 -7.49 -15.41
N HIS A 167 8.85 -7.52 -16.73
CA HIS A 167 8.63 -8.74 -17.51
C HIS A 167 9.88 -9.18 -18.28
N ASP A 168 10.91 -8.33 -18.35
CA ASP A 168 12.17 -8.64 -19.01
C ASP A 168 13.11 -9.40 -18.05
N GLU A 169 13.41 -10.65 -18.40
CA GLU A 169 14.34 -11.52 -17.65
C GLU A 169 15.76 -10.94 -17.53
N ASN A 170 16.14 -10.00 -18.40
CA ASN A 170 17.43 -9.31 -18.32
C ASN A 170 17.44 -8.17 -17.30
N THR A 171 16.26 -7.74 -16.86
CA THR A 171 16.09 -6.61 -15.93
C THR A 171 15.57 -7.07 -14.56
N TYR A 172 14.53 -7.87 -14.54
CA TYR A 172 13.97 -8.43 -13.29
C TYR A 172 14.81 -9.62 -12.80
N PHE A 173 15.08 -9.68 -11.48
CA PHE A 173 15.81 -10.77 -10.85
C PHE A 173 14.93 -11.57 -9.87
N ALA A 174 14.29 -10.92 -8.91
CA ALA A 174 13.49 -11.58 -7.89
C ALA A 174 12.51 -10.61 -7.19
N GLY A 175 11.57 -11.15 -6.44
CA GLY A 175 10.61 -10.39 -5.64
C GLY A 175 9.17 -10.55 -6.09
N PRO A 176 8.21 -9.85 -5.47
CA PRO A 176 6.79 -9.96 -5.78
C PRO A 176 6.47 -9.20 -7.08
N ASN A 177 6.44 -9.92 -8.18
CA ASN A 177 6.10 -9.41 -9.51
C ASN A 177 4.80 -10.05 -10.01
N HIS A 178 3.66 -9.61 -9.50
CA HIS A 178 2.35 -10.09 -9.93
C HIS A 178 1.52 -8.91 -10.45
N PRO A 179 1.00 -8.98 -11.70
CA PRO A 179 0.30 -7.86 -12.34
C PRO A 179 -0.92 -7.38 -11.55
N ALA A 180 -1.63 -8.31 -10.89
CA ALA A 180 -2.79 -8.00 -10.05
C ALA A 180 -2.44 -7.88 -8.56
N LEU A 181 -1.20 -7.52 -8.18
CA LEU A 181 -0.80 -7.49 -6.76
C LEU A 181 -1.73 -6.60 -5.92
N GLY A 182 -2.11 -5.45 -6.42
CA GLY A 182 -3.04 -4.55 -5.73
C GLY A 182 -4.39 -5.20 -5.43
N GLU A 183 -4.93 -5.96 -6.37
CA GLU A 183 -6.20 -6.67 -6.17
C GLU A 183 -6.05 -7.85 -5.18
N LEU A 184 -4.91 -8.54 -5.21
CA LEU A 184 -4.61 -9.58 -4.23
C LEU A 184 -4.53 -8.99 -2.81
N VAL A 185 -3.90 -7.82 -2.65
CA VAL A 185 -3.81 -7.12 -1.35
C VAL A 185 -5.19 -6.71 -0.86
N LYS A 186 -6.00 -6.07 -1.69
CA LYS A 186 -7.38 -5.68 -1.33
C LYS A 186 -8.25 -6.88 -0.98
N GLY A 187 -8.14 -7.97 -1.75
CA GLY A 187 -8.81 -9.22 -1.46
C GLY A 187 -8.37 -9.83 -0.13
N ARG A 188 -7.09 -9.70 0.23
CA ARG A 188 -6.57 -10.14 1.52
C ARG A 188 -7.08 -9.28 2.68
N VAL A 189 -7.09 -7.96 2.55
CA VAL A 189 -7.70 -7.05 3.53
C VAL A 189 -9.15 -7.45 3.80
N MET A 190 -9.91 -7.69 2.74
CA MET A 190 -11.30 -8.11 2.86
C MET A 190 -11.44 -9.47 3.56
N LEU A 191 -10.57 -10.44 3.25
CA LEU A 191 -10.55 -11.74 3.93
C LEU A 191 -10.26 -11.59 5.44
N ASP A 192 -9.25 -10.79 5.79
CA ASP A 192 -8.86 -10.61 7.18
C ASP A 192 -10.01 -9.93 7.97
N ARG A 193 -10.69 -8.93 7.41
CA ARG A 193 -11.90 -8.32 7.99
C ARG A 193 -13.05 -9.32 8.15
N ILE A 194 -13.32 -10.13 7.13
CA ILE A 194 -14.35 -11.19 7.22
C ILE A 194 -14.02 -12.15 8.35
N LEU A 195 -12.79 -12.64 8.41
CA LEU A 195 -12.38 -13.59 9.45
C LEU A 195 -12.44 -13.01 10.87
N SER A 196 -12.13 -11.71 11.01
CA SER A 196 -12.22 -11.00 12.30
C SER A 196 -13.65 -10.68 12.72
N ALA A 197 -14.59 -10.59 11.78
CA ALA A 197 -16.01 -10.32 12.04
C ALA A 197 -16.85 -11.60 12.28
N LEU A 198 -16.27 -12.78 12.12
CA LEU A 198 -16.95 -14.04 12.38
C LEU A 198 -17.25 -14.18 13.88
N PRO A 199 -18.42 -14.75 14.25
CA PRO A 199 -18.78 -14.96 15.64
C PRO A 199 -17.81 -15.95 16.34
N GLU A 200 -17.57 -15.75 17.63
CA GLU A 200 -16.89 -16.72 18.49
C GLU A 200 -17.65 -18.05 18.47
N GLY A 201 -16.97 -19.14 18.13
CA GLY A 201 -17.59 -20.47 17.94
C GLY A 201 -17.79 -20.87 16.48
N GLY A 202 -17.52 -19.98 15.53
CA GLY A 202 -17.58 -20.24 14.10
C GLY A 202 -19.00 -20.47 13.56
N CYS A 203 -19.09 -20.90 12.30
CA CYS A 203 -20.37 -21.17 11.61
C CYS A 203 -20.42 -22.61 11.08
N THR A 204 -19.88 -23.57 11.85
CA THR A 204 -19.81 -24.99 11.44
C THR A 204 -21.20 -25.54 11.11
N GLY A 205 -21.34 -26.06 9.91
CA GLY A 205 -22.61 -26.64 9.44
C GLY A 205 -23.67 -25.64 9.02
N HIS A 206 -23.43 -24.33 9.17
CA HIS A 206 -24.30 -23.25 8.76
C HIS A 206 -23.90 -22.64 7.39
N SER A 207 -24.77 -21.83 6.82
CA SER A 207 -24.46 -20.99 5.68
C SER A 207 -24.04 -19.58 6.16
N ILE A 208 -22.97 -19.06 5.61
CA ILE A 208 -22.50 -17.69 5.89
C ILE A 208 -22.99 -16.77 4.78
N VAL A 209 -23.67 -15.69 5.16
CA VAL A 209 -24.00 -14.59 4.25
C VAL A 209 -23.14 -13.38 4.63
N ILE A 210 -22.30 -12.94 3.70
CA ILE A 210 -21.44 -11.78 3.85
C ILE A 210 -22.06 -10.62 3.08
N HIS A 211 -22.45 -9.58 3.79
CA HIS A 211 -22.90 -8.32 3.17
C HIS A 211 -21.70 -7.39 3.00
N CYS A 212 -21.56 -6.79 1.85
CA CYS A 212 -20.48 -5.87 1.51
C CYS A 212 -20.99 -4.65 0.75
N ALA A 213 -20.17 -3.62 0.65
CA ALA A 213 -20.49 -2.43 -0.13
C ALA A 213 -20.75 -2.77 -1.62
N SER A 214 -21.53 -1.93 -2.30
CA SER A 214 -21.75 -2.05 -3.74
C SER A 214 -20.44 -2.04 -4.51
N GLY A 215 -20.23 -3.00 -5.40
CA GLY A 215 -19.00 -3.21 -6.16
C GLY A 215 -17.87 -3.95 -5.41
N ALA A 216 -18.05 -4.29 -4.12
CA ALA A 216 -17.02 -4.99 -3.34
C ALA A 216 -17.15 -6.53 -3.35
N ALA A 217 -18.16 -7.09 -4.01
CA ALA A 217 -18.41 -8.54 -4.00
C ALA A 217 -17.22 -9.35 -4.54
N SER A 218 -16.52 -8.86 -5.57
CA SER A 218 -15.34 -9.51 -6.12
C SER A 218 -14.16 -9.52 -5.15
N LEU A 219 -13.98 -8.47 -4.36
CA LEU A 219 -12.95 -8.38 -3.31
C LEU A 219 -13.24 -9.36 -2.17
N CYS A 220 -14.49 -9.45 -1.73
CA CYS A 220 -14.93 -10.44 -0.73
C CYS A 220 -14.69 -11.87 -1.22
N ALA A 221 -14.99 -12.16 -2.49
CA ALA A 221 -14.77 -13.48 -3.08
C ALA A 221 -13.28 -13.82 -3.21
N GLY A 222 -12.44 -12.79 -3.36
CA GLY A 222 -11.02 -12.91 -3.66
C GLY A 222 -10.73 -13.34 -5.09
N HIS A 223 -9.49 -13.16 -5.51
CA HIS A 223 -9.03 -13.58 -6.84
C HIS A 223 -9.34 -15.07 -7.05
N LYS A 224 -9.98 -15.41 -8.17
CA LYS A 224 -10.45 -16.78 -8.46
C LYS A 224 -11.31 -17.42 -7.33
N LYS A 225 -12.01 -16.60 -6.55
CA LYS A 225 -12.87 -17.02 -5.42
C LYS A 225 -12.12 -17.69 -4.26
N VAL A 226 -10.82 -17.47 -4.12
CA VAL A 226 -9.98 -18.11 -3.09
C VAL A 226 -10.46 -17.78 -1.68
N ASN A 227 -10.96 -16.58 -1.42
CA ASN A 227 -11.46 -16.20 -0.10
C ASN A 227 -12.66 -17.03 0.33
N LYS A 228 -13.60 -17.34 -0.60
CA LYS A 228 -14.73 -18.22 -0.28
C LYS A 228 -14.28 -19.59 0.18
N ALA A 229 -13.31 -20.20 -0.51
CA ALA A 229 -12.75 -21.49 -0.15
C ALA A 229 -12.09 -21.46 1.23
N LEU A 230 -11.25 -20.44 1.49
CA LEU A 230 -10.58 -20.26 2.78
C LEU A 230 -11.55 -20.00 3.94
N ILE A 231 -12.62 -19.22 3.70
CA ILE A 231 -13.65 -18.99 4.73
C ILE A 231 -14.34 -20.31 5.07
N MET A 232 -14.75 -21.08 4.07
CA MET A 232 -15.40 -22.39 4.30
C MET A 232 -14.49 -23.36 5.03
N GLU A 233 -13.21 -23.45 4.65
CA GLU A 233 -12.21 -24.29 5.29
C GLU A 233 -12.02 -23.92 6.77
N LYS A 234 -11.85 -22.61 7.06
CA LYS A 234 -11.60 -22.13 8.42
C LYS A 234 -12.81 -22.18 9.34
N THR A 235 -14.01 -22.08 8.80
CA THR A 235 -15.26 -21.99 9.61
C THR A 235 -16.05 -23.28 9.66
N GLY A 236 -15.76 -24.23 8.77
CA GLY A 236 -16.59 -25.43 8.60
C GLY A 236 -18.00 -25.13 8.05
N ALA A 237 -18.20 -23.96 7.46
CA ALA A 237 -19.48 -23.56 6.89
C ALA A 237 -19.84 -24.39 5.65
N LYS A 238 -21.13 -24.68 5.48
CA LYS A 238 -21.65 -25.41 4.31
C LYS A 238 -21.55 -24.60 3.01
N SER A 239 -21.77 -23.28 3.13
CA SER A 239 -21.72 -22.38 1.98
C SER A 239 -21.38 -20.95 2.41
N VAL A 240 -20.81 -20.19 1.47
CA VAL A 240 -20.56 -18.75 1.64
C VAL A 240 -21.24 -18.00 0.50
N LYS A 241 -22.22 -17.15 0.83
CA LYS A 241 -22.90 -16.24 -0.08
C LYS A 241 -22.40 -14.82 0.16
N ILE A 242 -22.16 -14.06 -0.91
CA ILE A 242 -21.79 -12.65 -0.83
C ILE A 242 -22.94 -11.85 -1.45
N VAL A 243 -23.39 -10.83 -0.73
CA VAL A 243 -24.52 -9.98 -1.11
C VAL A 243 -24.11 -8.53 -0.95
N GLU A 244 -24.36 -7.73 -1.99
CA GLU A 244 -24.11 -6.29 -1.93
C GLU A 244 -25.21 -5.60 -1.13
N ASN A 245 -24.82 -4.68 -0.24
CA ASN A 245 -25.69 -3.87 0.57
C ASN A 245 -25.33 -2.38 0.37
N PRO A 246 -26.21 -1.57 -0.27
CA PRO A 246 -25.94 -0.16 -0.54
C PRO A 246 -25.73 0.72 0.71
N SER A 247 -26.13 0.26 1.89
CA SER A 247 -25.88 0.98 3.14
C SER A 247 -24.46 0.87 3.65
N LEU A 248 -23.67 -0.10 3.13
CA LEU A 248 -22.27 -0.29 3.45
C LEU A 248 -21.38 0.47 2.45
N THR A 249 -20.24 0.94 2.93
CA THR A 249 -19.27 1.69 2.12
C THR A 249 -17.86 1.12 2.27
N GLY A 250 -17.06 1.21 1.21
CA GLY A 250 -15.64 0.83 1.21
C GLY A 250 -15.42 -0.64 1.60
N TYR A 251 -14.69 -0.86 2.68
CA TYR A 251 -14.34 -2.18 3.21
C TYR A 251 -15.23 -2.64 4.37
N ASN A 252 -16.34 -1.94 4.62
CA ASN A 252 -17.26 -2.34 5.68
C ASN A 252 -18.06 -3.57 5.25
N ILE A 253 -18.24 -4.48 6.21
CA ILE A 253 -18.99 -5.72 6.02
C ILE A 253 -19.90 -5.99 7.21
N SER A 254 -20.92 -6.82 7.01
CA SER A 254 -21.64 -7.52 8.08
C SER A 254 -21.83 -8.98 7.71
N ILE A 255 -21.96 -9.85 8.71
CA ILE A 255 -22.01 -11.30 8.54
C ILE A 255 -23.21 -11.85 9.26
N ASP A 256 -24.00 -12.70 8.57
CA ASP A 256 -25.05 -13.51 9.13
C ASP A 256 -24.67 -14.99 9.00
N CYS A 257 -24.83 -15.75 10.09
CA CYS A 257 -24.73 -17.21 10.09
C CYS A 257 -26.16 -17.80 10.18
N GLN A 258 -26.56 -18.59 9.18
CA GLN A 258 -27.91 -19.15 9.02
C GLN A 258 -27.90 -20.68 8.95
#